data_e9c02647bd60f17750ac63f7ae8357b1
#
_entry.id   e9c02647bd60f17750ac63f7ae8357b1
#
_cell.length_a   1.000
_cell.length_b   1.000
_cell.length_c   1.000
_cell.angle_alpha   90.00
_cell.angle_beta   90.00
_cell.angle_gamma   90.00
#
_symmetry.space_group_name_H-M   'P 1'
#
loop_
_entity.id
_entity.type
_entity.pdbx_description
1 polymer ?
#
loop_
_entity_poly.entity_id
_entity_poly.type
_entity_poly.pdbx_seq_one_letter_code
_entity_poly.pdbx_strand_id
1 'polypeptide(L)' 'MAKKIALRVYFDDQTGEVDEVGATKRFEDEGPLFRMDVIKDTIIILEEIYQYERSKFFMDFNERGEA' A
#
# COMPACT_ATOMS: atom_id res chain seq x y z
N MET A 1 -2.13 -16.95 14.70
CA MET A 1 -3.00 -15.80 14.59
C MET A 1 -3.54 -15.64 13.19
N ALA A 2 -4.82 -15.41 13.06
CA ALA A 2 -5.43 -15.27 11.73
C ALA A 2 -5.24 -13.86 11.20
N LYS A 3 -4.98 -13.77 9.91
CA LYS A 3 -4.87 -12.46 9.26
C LYS A 3 -6.19 -12.12 8.61
N LYS A 4 -6.56 -10.86 8.68
CA LYS A 4 -7.81 -10.37 8.12
C LYS A 4 -7.52 -9.22 7.17
N ILE A 5 -8.36 -9.08 6.16
CA ILE A 5 -8.24 -7.96 5.22
C ILE A 5 -8.94 -6.76 5.83
N ALA A 6 -8.21 -5.66 5.99
CA ALA A 6 -8.80 -4.43 6.52
C ALA A 6 -9.22 -3.50 5.39
N LEU A 7 -8.36 -3.31 4.40
CA LEU A 7 -8.59 -2.36 3.33
C LEU A 7 -8.26 -3.02 2.00
N ARG A 8 -8.91 -2.52 0.95
CA ARG A 8 -8.62 -2.95 -0.42
C ARG A 8 -8.34 -1.72 -1.25
N VAL A 9 -7.30 -1.80 -2.06
CA VAL A 9 -6.89 -0.71 -2.94
C VAL A 9 -7.30 -1.07 -4.36
N TYR A 10 -8.02 -0.17 -5.00
CA TYR A 10 -8.45 -0.36 -6.39
C TYR A 10 -7.77 0.69 -7.25
N PHE A 11 -7.31 0.28 -8.41
CA PHE A 11 -6.66 1.21 -9.31
C PHE A 11 -7.28 1.11 -10.70
N ASP A 12 -7.18 2.20 -11.45
CA ASP A 12 -7.66 2.24 -12.81
C ASP A 12 -6.66 1.51 -13.70
N ASP A 13 -7.13 0.49 -14.37
CA ASP A 13 -6.29 -0.38 -15.18
C ASP A 13 -5.64 0.35 -16.35
N GLN A 14 -6.27 1.41 -16.83
CA GLN A 14 -5.77 2.13 -17.99
C GLN A 14 -4.77 3.22 -17.62
N THR A 15 -5.01 3.91 -16.52
CA THR A 15 -4.14 5.00 -16.10
C THR A 15 -3.14 4.60 -15.05
N GLY A 16 -3.41 3.55 -14.29
CA GLY A 16 -2.56 3.13 -13.20
C GLY A 16 -2.76 3.94 -11.93
N GLU A 17 -3.72 4.82 -11.91
CA GLU A 17 -3.97 5.66 -10.74
C GLU A 17 -4.88 4.95 -9.77
N VAL A 18 -4.64 5.21 -8.47
CA VAL A 18 -5.52 4.66 -7.45
C VAL A 18 -6.88 5.33 -7.56
N ASP A 19 -7.90 4.51 -7.70
CA ASP A 19 -9.25 4.97 -7.93
C ASP A 19 -10.03 5.07 -6.63
N GLU A 20 -9.80 4.11 -5.76
CA GLU A 20 -10.60 4.02 -4.55
C GLU A 20 -9.89 3.13 -3.54
N VAL A 21 -10.10 3.44 -2.26
CA VAL A 21 -9.68 2.55 -1.18
C VAL A 21 -10.93 2.16 -0.41
N GLY A 22 -11.24 0.87 -0.43
CA GLY A 22 -12.42 0.37 0.23
C GLY A 22 -12.09 -0.27 1.57
N ALA A 23 -12.98 -0.09 2.53
CA ALA A 23 -12.84 -0.69 3.85
C ALA A 23 -13.70 -1.94 3.93
N THR A 24 -13.19 -2.97 4.59
CA THR A 24 -13.99 -4.16 4.82
C THR A 24 -14.91 -3.93 6.00
N LYS A 25 -15.96 -4.75 6.07
CA LYS A 25 -16.89 -4.64 7.17
C LYS A 25 -16.20 -4.89 8.51
N ARG A 26 -15.29 -5.85 8.53
CA ARG A 26 -14.54 -6.15 9.73
C ARG A 26 -13.80 -4.91 10.25
N PHE A 27 -13.18 -4.18 9.33
CA PHE A 27 -12.45 -2.97 9.67
C PHE A 27 -13.41 -1.88 10.17
N GLU A 28 -14.54 -1.73 9.47
CA GLU A 28 -15.50 -0.69 9.82
C GLU A 28 -16.21 -0.95 11.15
N ASP A 29 -16.32 -2.21 11.53
CA ASP A 29 -16.98 -2.58 12.78
C ASP A 29 -16.15 -2.24 14.01
N GLU A 30 -14.86 -1.96 13.82
CA GLU A 30 -14.00 -1.61 14.94
C GLU A 30 -14.15 -0.13 15.28
N GLY A 31 -13.67 0.24 16.46
CA GLY A 31 -13.76 1.62 16.89
C GLY A 31 -12.83 2.55 16.12
N PRO A 32 -13.07 3.85 16.24
CA PRO A 32 -12.28 4.82 15.48
C PRO A 32 -10.78 4.80 15.82
N LEU A 33 -10.42 4.54 17.05
CA LEU A 33 -9.01 4.48 17.41
C LEU A 33 -8.32 3.31 16.73
N PHE A 34 -8.99 2.18 16.69
CA PHE A 34 -8.46 1.01 15.99
C PHE A 34 -8.26 1.32 14.50
N ARG A 35 -9.26 1.94 13.89
CA ARG A 35 -9.18 2.25 12.46
C ARG A 35 -8.06 3.22 12.17
N MET A 36 -7.88 4.22 13.02
CA MET A 36 -6.79 5.19 12.84
C MET A 36 -5.44 4.52 12.97
N ASP A 37 -5.30 3.61 13.93
CA ASP A 37 -4.04 2.89 14.11
C ASP A 37 -3.71 2.02 12.92
N VAL A 38 -4.70 1.32 12.38
CA VAL A 38 -4.49 0.48 11.21
C VAL A 38 -4.08 1.32 10.01
N ILE A 39 -4.74 2.45 9.82
CA ILE A 39 -4.40 3.34 8.71
C ILE A 39 -2.98 3.86 8.86
N LYS A 40 -2.62 4.28 10.05
CA LYS A 40 -1.28 4.81 10.32
C LYS A 40 -0.22 3.75 10.05
N ASP A 41 -0.42 2.55 10.57
CA ASP A 41 0.52 1.46 10.34
C ASP A 41 0.63 1.12 8.86
N THR A 42 -0.50 1.18 8.16
CA THR A 42 -0.53 0.90 6.74
C THR A 42 0.30 1.90 5.97
N ILE A 43 0.18 3.17 6.33
CA ILE A 43 0.97 4.21 5.66
C ILE A 43 2.46 3.96 5.84
N ILE A 44 2.86 3.59 7.04
CA ILE A 44 4.28 3.32 7.32
C ILE A 44 4.78 2.17 6.46
N ILE A 45 4.02 1.08 6.41
CA ILE A 45 4.42 -0.09 5.63
C ILE A 45 4.42 0.23 4.15
N LEU A 46 3.43 0.99 3.68
CA LEU A 46 3.37 1.36 2.27
C LEU A 46 4.57 2.22 1.89
N GLU A 47 5.02 3.10 2.79
CA GLU A 47 6.20 3.89 2.51
C GLU A 47 7.43 3.02 2.38
N GLU A 48 7.55 2.01 3.22
CA GLU A 48 8.67 1.07 3.13
C GLU A 48 8.64 0.32 1.81
N ILE A 49 7.46 -0.12 1.41
CA ILE A 49 7.31 -0.82 0.13
C ILE A 49 7.66 0.11 -1.02
N TYR A 50 7.22 1.35 -0.95
CA TYR A 50 7.52 2.34 -1.98
C TYR A 50 9.03 2.55 -2.10
N GLN A 51 9.72 2.69 -0.98
CA GLN A 51 11.16 2.89 -1.00
C GLN A 51 11.89 1.68 -1.57
N TYR A 52 11.39 0.49 -1.23
CA TYR A 52 11.96 -0.73 -1.77
C TYR A 52 11.83 -0.78 -3.29
N GLU A 53 10.63 -0.49 -3.79
CA GLU A 53 10.40 -0.52 -5.24
C GLU A 53 11.21 0.54 -5.95
N ARG A 54 11.32 1.70 -5.32
CA ARG A 54 12.09 2.78 -5.89
C ARG A 54 13.57 2.41 -6.00
N SER A 55 14.11 1.83 -4.93
CA SER A 55 15.50 1.40 -4.93
C SER A 55 15.74 0.35 -5.99
N LYS A 56 14.80 -0.57 -6.12
CA LYS A 56 14.91 -1.63 -7.11
C LYS A 56 14.91 -1.06 -8.52
N PHE A 57 14.04 -0.08 -8.76
CA PHE A 57 13.98 0.58 -10.05
C PHE A 57 15.32 1.23 -10.41
N PHE A 58 15.89 1.95 -9.45
CA PHE A 58 17.16 2.63 -9.69
C PHE A 58 18.30 1.64 -9.90
N MET A 59 18.29 0.55 -9.19
CA MET A 59 19.31 -0.47 -9.38
C MET A 59 19.23 -1.08 -10.77
N ASP A 60 18.02 -1.40 -11.23
CA ASP A 60 17.81 -1.92 -12.57
C ASP A 60 18.28 -0.94 -13.61
N PHE A 61 17.98 0.33 -13.40
CA PHE A 61 18.36 1.37 -14.32
C PHE A 61 19.88 1.45 -14.44
N ASN A 62 20.56 1.42 -13.29
CA ASN A 62 22.02 1.48 -13.30
C ASN A 62 22.65 0.27 -13.94
N GLU A 63 22.07 -0.89 -13.74
CA GLU A 63 22.61 -2.10 -14.33
C GLU A 63 22.53 -2.11 -15.84
N ARG A 64 21.48 -1.51 -16.38
CA ARG A 64 21.36 -1.41 -17.81
C ARG A 64 22.33 -0.41 -18.41
N GLY A 65 22.93 0.33 -17.59
CA GLY A 65 23.81 1.08 -18.00
C GLY A 65 24.07 2.09 -18.51
N GLU A 66 23.88 2.17 -18.27
CA GLU A 66 24.16 2.87 -18.79
C GLU A 66 25.20 3.35 -18.68
N ALA A 67 25.61 3.32 -18.74
CA ALA A 67 26.76 3.74 -18.59
C ALA A 67 27.27 4.47 -19.08
#